data_b94add7811c6a8861d113edc2d6cd215
#
_entry.id   b94add7811c6a8861d113edc2d6cd215
#
_cell.length_a   1.000
_cell.length_b   1.000
_cell.length_c   1.000
_cell.angle_alpha   90.00
_cell.angle_beta   90.00
_cell.angle_gamma   90.00
#
_symmetry.space_group_name_H-M   'P 1'
#
loop_
_entity.id
_entity.type
_entity.pdbx_description
1 polymer ?
#
loop_
_entity_poly.entity_id
_entity_poly.type
_entity_poly.pdbx_seq_one_letter_code
_entity_poly.pdbx_strand_id
1 'polypeptide(L)'
;GLRPTRQRLALTKLLFDGQDRHVTAEMLHGEALAAGVSISLATVYNSLHQLNKAGLLREIVVEVGRSYFDTNISSHHHIFNEDTRKLTDIAADQIHLIGLPEIADGQEINRIDVILRVNNSH
;
A
#
# COMPACT_ATOMS: atom_id res chain seq x y z
N GLY A 1 24.12 -6.95 13.36
CA GLY A 1 22.79 -6.68 12.84
C GLY A 1 21.91 -7.93 12.83
N LEU A 2 20.63 -7.73 12.64
CA LEU A 2 19.68 -8.83 12.55
C LEU A 2 19.85 -9.60 11.23
N ARG A 3 19.60 -10.88 11.27
CA ARG A 3 19.54 -11.70 10.05
C ARG A 3 18.36 -11.22 9.19
N PRO A 4 18.43 -11.36 7.85
CA PRO A 4 17.33 -10.95 6.96
C PRO A 4 15.96 -11.50 7.37
N THR A 5 15.90 -12.75 7.83
CA THR A 5 14.66 -13.37 8.29
C THR A 5 14.09 -12.64 9.51
N ARG A 6 14.94 -12.27 10.47
CA ARG A 6 14.50 -11.53 11.66
C ARG A 6 14.08 -10.11 11.32
N GLN A 7 14.76 -9.48 10.37
CA GLN A 7 14.37 -8.17 9.88
C GLN A 7 12.98 -8.21 9.28
N ARG A 8 12.69 -9.20 8.44
CA ARG A 8 11.36 -9.38 7.85
C ARG A 8 10.28 -9.65 8.89
N LEU A 9 10.58 -10.46 9.90
CA LEU A 9 9.64 -10.72 11.00
C LEU A 9 9.32 -9.43 11.75
N ALA A 10 10.33 -8.62 12.02
CA ALA A 10 10.14 -7.33 12.71
C ALA A 10 9.24 -6.41 11.89
N LEU A 11 9.47 -6.32 10.58
CA LEU A 11 8.63 -5.52 9.68
C LEU A 11 7.20 -6.03 9.64
N THR A 12 7.02 -7.35 9.57
CA THR A 12 5.71 -7.98 9.53
C THR A 12 4.92 -7.66 10.80
N LYS A 13 5.57 -7.70 11.96
CA LYS A 13 4.93 -7.33 13.22
C LYS A 13 4.48 -5.87 13.22
N LEU A 14 5.34 -4.96 12.75
CA LEU A 14 4.98 -3.54 12.66
C LEU A 14 3.79 -3.30 11.74
N LEU A 15 3.73 -4.02 10.64
CA LEU A 15 2.65 -3.88 9.65
C LEU A 15 1.32 -4.43 10.14
N PHE A 16 1.33 -5.63 10.73
CA PHE A 16 0.12 -6.40 10.97
C PHE A 16 -0.28 -6.51 12.44
N ASP A 17 0.40 -5.77 13.31
CA ASP A 17 0.09 -5.75 14.74
C ASP A 17 -0.85 -4.59 15.03
N GLY A 18 -2.13 -4.84 14.85
CA GLY A 18 -3.17 -3.83 15.10
C GLY A 18 -4.13 -3.67 13.95
N GLN A 19 -4.61 -2.45 13.74
CA GLN A 19 -5.59 -2.13 12.70
C GLN A 19 -4.95 -2.07 11.31
N ASP A 20 -5.78 -2.21 10.28
CA ASP A 20 -5.36 -2.01 8.91
C ASP A 20 -4.79 -0.60 8.73
N ARG A 21 -3.79 -0.50 7.86
CA ARG A 21 -3.07 0.76 7.68
C ARG A 21 -2.45 0.87 6.29
N HIS A 22 -2.16 2.09 5.91
CA HIS A 22 -1.37 2.42 4.73
C HIS A 22 0.00 2.90 5.16
N VAL A 23 1.05 2.36 4.56
CA VAL A 23 2.42 2.82 4.84
C VAL A 23 3.18 3.05 3.55
N THR A 24 4.08 4.03 3.57
CA THR A 24 5.16 4.11 2.59
C THR A 24 6.36 3.34 3.14
N ALA A 25 7.30 3.01 2.27
CA ALA A 25 8.52 2.34 2.71
C ALA A 25 9.29 3.21 3.71
N GLU A 26 9.33 4.51 3.47
CA GLU A 26 10.01 5.47 4.35
C GLU A 26 9.36 5.53 5.74
N MET A 27 8.03 5.52 5.81
CA MET A 27 7.30 5.49 7.09
C MET A 27 7.66 4.23 7.87
N LEU A 28 7.59 3.08 7.20
CA LEU A 28 7.88 1.79 7.86
C LEU A 28 9.35 1.72 8.29
N HIS A 29 10.26 2.23 7.48
CA HIS A 29 11.67 2.30 7.82
C HIS A 29 11.89 3.14 9.09
N GLY A 30 11.25 4.31 9.16
CA GLY A 30 11.32 5.16 10.36
C GLY A 30 10.79 4.46 11.60
N GLU A 31 9.67 3.74 11.47
CA GLU A 31 9.09 2.97 12.59
C GLU A 31 10.04 1.85 13.03
N ALA A 32 10.67 1.16 12.09
CA ALA A 32 11.61 0.10 12.40
C ALA A 32 12.82 0.63 13.16
N LEU A 33 13.39 1.75 12.70
CA LEU A 33 14.51 2.38 13.39
C LEU A 33 14.13 2.82 14.82
N ALA A 34 12.93 3.41 14.97
CA ALA A 34 12.43 3.81 16.28
C ALA A 34 12.21 2.62 17.21
N ALA A 35 11.90 1.45 16.66
CA ALA A 35 11.74 0.21 17.43
C ALA A 35 13.09 -0.51 17.69
N GLY A 36 14.20 0.08 17.29
CA GLY A 36 15.53 -0.50 17.50
C GLY A 36 15.92 -1.54 16.47
N VAL A 37 15.21 -1.62 15.35
CA VAL A 37 15.52 -2.57 14.29
C VAL A 37 16.51 -1.95 13.32
N SER A 38 17.71 -2.52 13.22
CA SER A 38 18.73 -2.06 12.28
C SER A 38 18.45 -2.66 10.91
N ILE A 39 17.95 -1.83 9.99
CA ILE A 39 17.52 -2.27 8.67
C ILE A 39 17.68 -1.13 7.67
N SER A 40 18.08 -1.43 6.45
CA SER A 40 18.20 -0.44 5.39
C SER A 40 16.85 -0.16 4.73
N LEU A 41 16.70 1.03 4.16
CA LEU A 41 15.51 1.37 3.39
C LEU A 41 15.32 0.41 2.21
N ALA A 42 16.40 0.01 1.55
CA ALA A 42 16.34 -0.94 0.44
C ALA A 42 15.75 -2.28 0.88
N THR A 43 16.12 -2.76 2.06
CA THR A 43 15.57 -4.01 2.61
C THR A 43 14.09 -3.86 2.94
N VAL A 44 13.67 -2.69 3.44
CA VAL A 44 12.25 -2.40 3.67
C VAL A 44 11.47 -2.47 2.36
N TYR A 45 11.97 -1.81 1.30
CA TYR A 45 11.34 -1.86 -0.03
C TYR A 45 11.22 -3.30 -0.54
N ASN A 46 12.30 -4.06 -0.46
CA ASN A 46 12.30 -5.45 -0.93
C ASN A 46 11.28 -6.29 -0.16
N SER A 47 11.20 -6.12 1.14
CA SER A 47 10.25 -6.85 1.99
C SER A 47 8.81 -6.49 1.64
N LEU A 48 8.51 -5.20 1.45
CA LEU A 48 7.17 -4.75 1.06
C LEU A 48 6.77 -5.32 -0.30
N HIS A 49 7.68 -5.30 -1.27
CA HIS A 49 7.40 -5.87 -2.59
C HIS A 49 7.18 -7.37 -2.55
N GLN A 50 7.91 -8.09 -1.71
CA GLN A 50 7.70 -9.53 -1.53
C GLN A 50 6.34 -9.83 -0.90
N LEU A 51 5.92 -9.05 0.09
CA LEU A 51 4.60 -9.19 0.72
C LEU A 51 3.48 -8.86 -0.27
N ASN A 52 3.66 -7.82 -1.08
CA ASN A 52 2.72 -7.47 -2.14
C ASN A 52 2.59 -8.61 -3.16
N LYS A 53 3.71 -9.17 -3.60
CA LYS A 53 3.73 -10.27 -4.55
C LYS A 53 3.07 -11.53 -3.98
N ALA A 54 3.18 -11.74 -2.68
CA ALA A 54 2.55 -12.85 -1.99
C ALA A 54 1.06 -12.63 -1.69
N GLY A 55 0.51 -11.45 -2.01
CA GLY A 55 -0.90 -11.13 -1.79
C GLY A 55 -1.23 -10.73 -0.37
N LEU A 56 -0.24 -10.46 0.47
CA LEU A 56 -0.44 -10.06 1.87
C LEU A 56 -0.53 -8.54 2.04
N LEU A 57 -0.05 -7.79 1.07
CA LEU A 57 -0.18 -6.34 0.98
C LEU A 57 -0.66 -5.99 -0.41
N ARG A 58 -1.20 -4.79 -0.54
CA ARG A 58 -1.60 -4.22 -1.82
C ARG A 58 -0.86 -2.92 -2.05
N GLU A 59 -0.12 -2.86 -3.14
CA GLU A 59 0.58 -1.62 -3.52
C GLU A 59 -0.37 -0.67 -4.22
N ILE A 60 -0.38 0.59 -3.78
CA ILE A 60 -1.18 1.66 -4.37
C ILE A 60 -0.21 2.73 -4.85
N VAL A 61 -0.06 2.83 -6.16
CA VAL A 61 0.85 3.81 -6.78
C VAL A 61 0.11 5.13 -6.89
N VAL A 62 0.51 6.11 -6.10
CA VAL A 62 -0.12 7.43 -6.08
C VAL A 62 0.55 8.40 -7.05
N GLU A 63 1.85 8.23 -7.27
CA GLU A 63 2.65 9.01 -8.22
C GLU A 63 3.78 8.12 -8.72
N VAL A 64 4.44 8.54 -9.80
CA VAL A 64 5.63 7.84 -10.29
C VAL A 64 6.68 7.77 -9.18
N GLY A 65 7.10 6.57 -8.84
CA GLY A 65 8.10 6.34 -7.79
C GLY A 65 7.58 6.49 -6.37
N ARG A 66 6.26 6.67 -6.18
CA ARG A 66 5.67 6.78 -4.84
C ARG A 66 4.49 5.83 -4.69
N SER A 67 4.62 4.92 -3.74
CA SER A 67 3.59 3.93 -3.45
C SER A 67 3.28 3.87 -1.96
N TYR A 68 2.00 3.64 -1.67
CA TYR A 68 1.57 3.17 -0.36
C TYR A 68 1.37 1.67 -0.42
N PHE A 69 1.59 1.02 0.70
CA PHE A 69 1.30 -0.40 0.86
C PHE A 69 0.19 -0.53 1.89
N ASP A 70 -0.90 -1.17 1.49
CA ASP A 70 -2.11 -1.29 2.28
C ASP A 70 -2.21 -2.70 2.84
N THR A 71 -2.36 -2.82 4.16
CA THR A 71 -2.56 -4.10 4.82
C THR A 71 -3.96 -4.64 4.60
N ASN A 72 -4.91 -3.79 4.21
CA ASN A 72 -6.26 -4.23 3.86
C ASN A 72 -6.30 -4.62 2.39
N ILE A 73 -6.32 -5.92 2.12
CA ILE A 73 -6.33 -6.46 0.75
C ILE A 73 -7.75 -6.65 0.19
N SER A 74 -8.79 -6.27 0.93
CA SER A 74 -10.16 -6.32 0.42
C SER A 74 -10.37 -5.30 -0.69
N SER A 75 -11.40 -5.51 -1.53
CA SER A 75 -11.73 -4.59 -2.60
C SER A 75 -12.22 -3.27 -2.02
N HIS A 76 -11.50 -2.20 -2.29
CA HIS A 76 -11.88 -0.84 -1.92
C HIS A 76 -11.11 0.15 -2.78
N HIS A 77 -11.49 1.41 -2.70
CA HIS A 77 -10.84 2.48 -3.44
C HIS A 77 -10.23 3.48 -2.46
N HIS A 78 -9.62 4.53 -2.97
CA HIS A 78 -8.87 5.46 -2.12
C HIS A 78 -9.11 6.90 -2.53
N ILE A 79 -8.98 7.81 -1.56
CA ILE A 79 -8.84 9.25 -1.77
C ILE A 79 -7.42 9.62 -1.39
N PHE A 80 -6.73 10.29 -2.30
CA PHE A 80 -5.40 10.82 -2.04
C PHE A 80 -5.47 12.34 -2.01
N ASN A 81 -5.16 12.93 -0.85
CA ASN A 81 -5.08 14.38 -0.72
C ASN A 81 -3.68 14.83 -1.14
N GLU A 82 -3.60 15.56 -2.24
CA GLU A 82 -2.33 15.97 -2.82
C GLU A 82 -1.60 17.01 -1.97
N ASP A 83 -2.33 17.78 -1.16
CA ASP A 83 -1.74 18.78 -0.28
C ASP A 83 -1.19 18.18 1.01
N THR A 84 -1.99 17.35 1.68
CA THR A 84 -1.60 16.73 2.96
C THR A 84 -0.86 15.43 2.78
N ARG A 85 -0.90 14.83 1.59
CA ARG A 85 -0.31 13.54 1.26
C ARG A 85 -0.95 12.38 2.03
N LYS A 86 -2.19 12.56 2.46
CA LYS A 86 -2.94 11.55 3.22
C LYS A 86 -3.74 10.68 2.28
N LEU A 87 -3.65 9.36 2.47
CA LEU A 87 -4.43 8.36 1.76
C LEU A 87 -5.52 7.82 2.69
N THR A 88 -6.77 7.82 2.22
CA THR A 88 -7.91 7.27 2.97
C THR A 88 -8.69 6.30 2.11
N ASP A 89 -9.42 5.39 2.76
CA ASP A 89 -10.20 4.36 2.07
C ASP A 89 -11.58 4.87 1.67
N ILE A 90 -12.06 4.36 0.53
CA ILE A 90 -13.46 4.48 0.11
C ILE A 90 -14.00 3.06 -0.04
N ALA A 91 -15.15 2.76 0.57
CA ALA A 91 -15.78 1.46 0.40
C ALA A 91 -16.10 1.21 -1.08
N ALA A 92 -15.93 -0.03 -1.54
CA ALA A 92 -16.11 -0.39 -2.94
C ALA A 92 -17.51 -0.06 -3.46
N ASP A 93 -18.54 -0.16 -2.60
CA ASP A 93 -19.92 0.11 -2.96
C ASP A 93 -20.27 1.60 -3.08
N GLN A 94 -19.35 2.49 -2.71
CA GLN A 94 -19.55 3.93 -2.86
C GLN A 94 -19.23 4.45 -4.26
N ILE A 95 -18.57 3.64 -5.07
CA ILE A 95 -18.21 4.01 -6.44
C ILE A 95 -18.82 2.98 -7.40
N HIS A 96 -19.56 3.49 -8.39
CA HIS A 96 -20.15 2.66 -9.44
C HIS A 96 -19.46 2.97 -10.75
N LEU A 97 -18.85 1.94 -11.35
CA LEU A 97 -18.18 2.07 -12.64
C LEU A 97 -19.09 1.56 -13.75
N ILE A 98 -19.28 2.38 -14.76
CA ILE A 98 -20.17 2.08 -15.90
C ILE A 98 -19.36 2.26 -17.18
N GLY A 99 -19.67 1.46 -18.19
CA GLY A 99 -19.07 1.64 -19.49
C GLY A 99 -17.67 1.08 -19.63
N LEU A 100 -17.38 0.01 -18.91
CA LEU A 100 -16.08 -0.66 -19.05
C LEU A 100 -15.93 -1.21 -20.46
N PRO A 101 -14.70 -1.15 -21.03
CA PRO A 101 -14.45 -1.69 -22.36
C PRO A 101 -14.53 -3.21 -22.37
N GLU A 102 -14.80 -3.78 -23.54
CA GLU A 102 -14.69 -5.22 -23.73
C GLU A 102 -13.23 -5.64 -23.56
N ILE A 103 -13.05 -6.78 -22.91
CA ILE A 103 -11.72 -7.34 -22.65
C ILE A 103 -11.43 -8.40 -23.73
N ALA A 104 -10.20 -8.42 -24.21
CA ALA A 104 -9.79 -9.38 -25.24
C ALA A 104 -9.95 -10.82 -24.77
N ASP A 105 -10.22 -11.73 -25.73
CA ASP A 105 -10.30 -13.15 -25.43
C ASP A 105 -9.02 -13.64 -24.73
N GLY A 106 -9.18 -14.46 -23.71
CA GLY A 106 -8.06 -14.97 -22.93
C GLY A 106 -7.55 -14.01 -21.86
N GLN A 107 -8.18 -12.85 -21.73
CA GLN A 107 -7.85 -11.88 -20.67
C GLN A 107 -9.05 -11.75 -19.73
N GLU A 108 -8.76 -11.36 -18.50
CA GLU A 108 -9.80 -11.04 -17.51
C GLU A 108 -9.35 -9.85 -16.67
N ILE A 109 -10.29 -9.10 -16.14
CA ILE A 109 -9.99 -7.99 -15.24
C ILE A 109 -9.75 -8.57 -13.85
N ASN A 110 -8.53 -8.47 -13.36
CA ASN A 110 -8.22 -8.91 -12.00
C ASN A 110 -8.75 -7.91 -10.97
N ARG A 111 -8.59 -6.63 -11.26
CA ARG A 111 -8.89 -5.59 -10.28
C ARG A 111 -9.00 -4.25 -10.97
N ILE A 112 -9.86 -3.40 -10.41
CA ILE A 112 -9.97 -2.00 -10.79
C ILE A 112 -9.71 -1.17 -9.55
N ASP A 113 -8.76 -0.26 -9.65
CA ASP A 113 -8.41 0.65 -8.57
C ASP A 113 -8.80 2.06 -8.97
N VAL A 114 -9.58 2.72 -8.12
CA VAL A 114 -9.93 4.13 -8.32
C VAL A 114 -9.24 4.93 -7.24
N ILE A 115 -8.53 5.97 -7.64
CA ILE A 115 -7.92 6.93 -6.73
C ILE A 115 -8.49 8.29 -7.06
N LEU A 116 -9.24 8.83 -6.12
CA LEU A 116 -9.74 10.20 -6.22
C LEU A 116 -8.65 11.13 -5.71
N ARG A 117 -8.17 12.02 -6.56
CA ARG A 117 -7.16 12.99 -6.17
C ARG A 117 -7.84 14.28 -5.79
N VAL A 118 -7.64 14.70 -4.55
CA VAL A 118 -8.25 15.90 -4.03
C VAL A 118 -7.17 16.86 -3.55
N ASN A 119 -7.50 18.13 -3.50
CA ASN A 119 -6.66 19.13 -2.86
C ASN A 119 -7.53 19.94 -1.91
N ASN A 120 -6.88 20.64 -0.98
CA ASN A 120 -7.63 21.48 -0.05
C ASN A 120 -8.16 22.69 -0.78
N SER A 121 -9.43 22.98 -0.56
CA SER A 121 -10.07 24.16 -1.11
C SER A 121 -9.70 25.39 -0.28
N HIS A 122 -9.38 26.48 -0.96
CA HIS A 122 -8.98 27.75 -0.30
C HIS A 122 -10.02 28.85 -0.54
#